data_461f35508c28f38d2910db817a0d0ab3
#
_entry.id   461f35508c28f38d2910db817a0d0ab3
#
_cell.length_a   1.000
_cell.length_b   1.000
_cell.length_c   1.000
_cell.angle_alpha   90.00
_cell.angle_beta   90.00
_cell.angle_gamma   90.00
#
_symmetry.space_group_name_H-M   'P 1'
#
loop_
_entity.id
_entity.type
_entity.pdbx_description
1 polymer ?
#
loop_
_entity_poly.entity_id
_entity_poly.type
_entity_poly.pdbx_seq_one_letter_code
_entity_poly.pdbx_strand_id
1 'polypeptide(L)'
;MSIINNLLSPIPITFLVIIIGYYIGRIKVSKISLDLSAVLIVAVFVGWLLEAVSYYQPVINISEYQTYMKFFSVFGTALFVSSIGISTGSTLDFRKTNDIKAMFIGSLMVITSFVTMHIIYYTDENMTISKLVGTLCGALTTTPGLSTACEFKNIIAEEATLGYGCTYLFGAIATMLFVQIVTRKSDGFIKEQNEIISGIVNKASLGGMIQIGITVILGRLMGSIEILNFSLGNSGGMLFAGIIIGSIIKKYLADKSMRTEEMTQFRGLGLVLFFVGNGIPAGMQIFDGFDSKLILYGALMTVVPIFIGAVIYKLFLIRDRPQV
;
A
#
# COMPACT_ATOMS: atom_id res chain seq x y z
N MET A 1 -24.82 29.67 -5.45
CA MET A 1 -24.85 28.32 -6.04
C MET A 1 -23.56 27.95 -6.77
N SER A 2 -22.94 28.80 -7.59
CA SER A 2 -21.71 28.49 -8.35
C SER A 2 -20.48 28.22 -7.48
N ILE A 3 -20.29 28.92 -6.36
CA ILE A 3 -19.10 28.75 -5.48
C ILE A 3 -19.15 27.40 -4.75
N ILE A 4 -20.30 27.00 -4.24
CA ILE A 4 -20.47 25.70 -3.56
C ILE A 4 -20.23 24.56 -4.53
N ASN A 5 -20.74 24.65 -5.76
CA ASN A 5 -20.53 23.64 -6.80
C ASN A 5 -19.04 23.51 -7.17
N ASN A 6 -18.31 24.63 -7.24
CA ASN A 6 -16.87 24.60 -7.49
C ASN A 6 -16.08 23.96 -6.33
N LEU A 7 -16.50 24.18 -5.07
CA LEU A 7 -15.87 23.55 -3.91
C LEU A 7 -16.17 22.05 -3.80
N LEU A 8 -17.36 21.64 -4.26
CA LEU A 8 -17.78 20.23 -4.31
C LEU A 8 -17.29 19.51 -5.57
N SER A 9 -16.45 20.12 -6.41
CA SER A 9 -15.86 19.42 -7.55
C SER A 9 -14.74 18.45 -7.13
N PRO A 10 -14.39 17.45 -7.96
CA PRO A 10 -13.46 16.38 -7.57
C PRO A 10 -12.09 16.86 -7.09
N ILE A 11 -11.54 17.92 -7.71
CA ILE A 11 -10.19 18.40 -7.40
C ILE A 11 -10.11 19.04 -5.99
N PRO A 12 -10.94 20.06 -5.62
CA PRO A 12 -10.95 20.61 -4.27
C PRO A 12 -11.21 19.57 -3.18
N ILE A 13 -12.17 18.67 -3.41
CA ILE A 13 -12.46 17.57 -2.47
C ILE A 13 -11.24 16.67 -2.29
N THR A 14 -10.52 16.33 -3.36
CA THR A 14 -9.27 15.56 -3.26
C THR A 14 -8.26 16.23 -2.33
N PHE A 15 -8.00 17.52 -2.52
CA PHE A 15 -7.06 18.24 -1.65
C PHE A 15 -7.55 18.37 -0.22
N LEU A 16 -8.86 18.56 -0.01
CA LEU A 16 -9.46 18.59 1.32
C LEU A 16 -9.28 17.27 2.06
N VAL A 17 -9.53 16.16 1.38
CA VAL A 17 -9.30 14.80 1.93
C VAL A 17 -7.83 14.62 2.30
N ILE A 18 -6.90 15.03 1.45
CA ILE A 18 -5.47 14.94 1.71
C ILE A 18 -5.08 15.76 2.95
N ILE A 19 -5.55 17.00 3.04
CA ILE A 19 -5.24 17.89 4.17
C ILE A 19 -5.80 17.31 5.46
N ILE A 20 -7.07 16.95 5.51
CA ILE A 20 -7.70 16.37 6.70
C ILE A 20 -7.01 15.06 7.09
N GLY A 21 -6.79 14.16 6.13
CA GLY A 21 -6.13 12.89 6.35
C GLY A 21 -4.71 13.05 6.88
N TYR A 22 -3.96 14.02 6.37
CA TYR A 22 -2.61 14.33 6.85
C TYR A 22 -2.61 14.78 8.31
N TYR A 23 -3.53 15.67 8.71
CA TYR A 23 -3.62 16.12 10.09
C TYR A 23 -4.08 15.01 11.04
N ILE A 24 -5.07 14.22 10.63
CA ILE A 24 -5.53 13.05 11.41
C ILE A 24 -4.41 12.01 11.55
N GLY A 25 -3.66 11.76 10.47
CA GLY A 25 -2.55 10.81 10.48
C GLY A 25 -1.42 11.17 11.45
N ARG A 26 -1.25 12.46 11.76
CA ARG A 26 -0.28 12.94 12.75
C ARG A 26 -0.70 12.76 14.20
N ILE A 27 -1.96 12.46 14.47
CA ILE A 27 -2.43 12.23 15.82
C ILE A 27 -1.81 10.93 16.33
N LYS A 28 -0.97 11.05 17.36
CA LYS A 28 -0.34 9.91 18.01
C LYS A 28 -1.20 9.44 19.18
N VAL A 29 -1.67 8.22 19.09
CA VAL A 29 -2.31 7.53 20.22
C VAL A 29 -1.28 6.58 20.81
N SER A 30 -0.68 6.96 21.96
CA SER A 30 0.48 6.28 22.54
C SER A 30 1.71 6.36 21.62
N LYS A 31 2.18 5.24 21.06
CA LYS A 31 3.32 5.15 20.11
C LYS A 31 2.88 4.87 18.67
N ILE A 32 1.57 4.84 18.40
CA ILE A 32 0.99 4.48 17.10
C ILE A 32 0.47 5.75 16.44
N SER A 33 0.82 5.98 15.19
CA SER A 33 0.23 7.00 14.31
C SER A 33 -0.33 6.32 13.08
N LEU A 34 -1.45 6.85 12.56
CA LEU A 34 -2.07 6.34 11.32
C LEU A 34 -1.28 6.73 10.07
N ASP A 35 -0.43 7.76 10.22
CA ASP A 35 0.37 8.32 9.15
C ASP A 35 -0.47 8.58 7.87
N LEU A 36 0.06 8.31 6.68
CA LEU A 36 -0.66 8.52 5.41
C LEU A 36 -1.90 7.63 5.24
N SER A 37 -2.02 6.54 6.00
CA SER A 37 -3.21 5.65 5.97
C SER A 37 -4.49 6.35 6.41
N ALA A 38 -4.38 7.40 7.23
CA ALA A 38 -5.53 8.21 7.61
C ALA A 38 -6.22 8.85 6.38
N VAL A 39 -5.47 9.13 5.32
CA VAL A 39 -6.03 9.66 4.06
C VAL A 39 -7.03 8.69 3.46
N LEU A 40 -6.77 7.37 3.50
CA LEU A 40 -7.72 6.37 3.01
C LEU A 40 -9.02 6.38 3.83
N ILE A 41 -8.92 6.44 5.17
CA ILE A 41 -10.09 6.47 6.05
C ILE A 41 -10.94 7.71 5.77
N VAL A 42 -10.29 8.87 5.65
CA VAL A 42 -10.98 10.12 5.32
C VAL A 42 -11.58 10.07 3.92
N ALA A 43 -10.88 9.47 2.94
CA ALA A 43 -11.38 9.32 1.57
C ALA A 43 -12.65 8.46 1.53
N VAL A 44 -12.66 7.32 2.24
CA VAL A 44 -13.84 6.46 2.36
C VAL A 44 -15.00 7.19 3.05
N PHE A 45 -14.73 7.92 4.13
CA PHE A 45 -15.75 8.71 4.83
C PHE A 45 -16.33 9.82 3.96
N VAL A 46 -15.48 10.55 3.23
CA VAL A 46 -15.94 11.60 2.31
C VAL A 46 -16.70 11.01 1.12
N GLY A 47 -16.29 9.86 0.59
CA GLY A 47 -17.03 9.14 -0.44
C GLY A 47 -18.45 8.78 0.02
N TRP A 48 -18.57 8.25 1.24
CA TRP A 48 -19.86 7.99 1.88
C TRP A 48 -20.72 9.26 2.02
N LEU A 49 -20.14 10.38 2.45
CA LEU A 49 -20.85 11.66 2.55
C LEU A 49 -21.31 12.19 1.18
N LEU A 50 -20.45 12.06 0.16
CA LEU A 50 -20.79 12.50 -1.20
C LEU A 50 -21.97 11.70 -1.75
N GLU A 51 -22.02 10.39 -1.52
CA GLU A 51 -23.16 9.55 -1.91
C GLU A 51 -24.44 9.97 -1.17
N ALA A 52 -24.37 10.15 0.14
CA ALA A 52 -25.49 10.60 0.94
C ALA A 52 -26.03 11.98 0.49
N VAL A 53 -25.14 12.92 0.16
CA VAL A 53 -25.54 14.26 -0.33
C VAL A 53 -26.09 14.20 -1.74
N SER A 54 -25.56 13.33 -2.62
CA SER A 54 -26.03 13.19 -4.00
C SER A 54 -27.48 12.73 -4.06
N TYR A 55 -27.95 11.96 -3.09
CA TYR A 55 -29.32 11.53 -2.98
C TYR A 55 -30.30 12.71 -2.75
N TYR A 56 -29.87 13.72 -1.98
CA TYR A 56 -30.70 14.89 -1.66
C TYR A 56 -30.50 16.08 -2.62
N GLN A 57 -29.32 16.15 -3.25
CA GLN A 57 -28.97 17.25 -4.15
C GLN A 57 -28.30 16.72 -5.43
N PRO A 58 -28.95 16.75 -6.59
CA PRO A 58 -28.40 16.25 -7.86
C PRO A 58 -27.28 17.12 -8.45
N VAL A 59 -26.62 17.93 -7.61
CA VAL A 59 -25.52 18.83 -8.01
C VAL A 59 -24.21 18.05 -8.17
N ILE A 60 -24.09 16.88 -7.51
CA ILE A 60 -22.86 16.08 -7.54
C ILE A 60 -22.91 15.14 -8.75
N ASN A 61 -22.01 15.36 -9.71
CA ASN A 61 -21.87 14.50 -10.88
C ASN A 61 -20.98 13.29 -10.55
N ILE A 62 -21.59 12.17 -10.14
CA ILE A 62 -20.88 10.95 -9.76
C ILE A 62 -19.96 10.43 -10.88
N SER A 63 -20.37 10.54 -12.15
CA SER A 63 -19.55 10.07 -13.29
C SER A 63 -18.27 10.91 -13.46
N GLU A 64 -18.33 12.18 -13.15
CA GLU A 64 -17.16 13.05 -13.13
C GLU A 64 -16.20 12.63 -12.02
N TYR A 65 -16.70 12.37 -10.81
CA TYR A 65 -15.88 11.83 -9.71
C TYR A 65 -15.21 10.54 -10.09
N GLN A 66 -15.92 9.58 -10.68
CA GLN A 66 -15.32 8.30 -11.10
C GLN A 66 -14.18 8.50 -12.09
N THR A 67 -14.29 9.44 -13.01
CA THR A 67 -13.24 9.73 -14.00
C THR A 67 -11.98 10.30 -13.35
N TYR A 68 -12.13 11.31 -12.47
CA TYR A 68 -10.98 11.88 -11.75
C TYR A 68 -10.36 10.91 -10.77
N MET A 69 -11.16 10.15 -10.04
CA MET A 69 -10.66 9.16 -9.08
C MET A 69 -9.90 8.04 -9.77
N LYS A 70 -10.37 7.57 -10.93
CA LYS A 70 -9.63 6.61 -11.74
C LYS A 70 -8.27 7.15 -12.19
N PHE A 71 -8.22 8.42 -12.62
CA PHE A 71 -6.94 9.05 -12.96
C PHE A 71 -6.00 9.12 -11.77
N PHE A 72 -6.48 9.59 -10.61
CA PHE A 72 -5.65 9.67 -9.39
C PHE A 72 -5.18 8.30 -8.92
N SER A 73 -6.02 7.27 -9.00
CA SER A 73 -5.64 5.89 -8.68
C SER A 73 -4.51 5.40 -9.58
N VAL A 74 -4.64 5.50 -10.89
CA VAL A 74 -3.63 5.02 -11.87
C VAL A 74 -2.34 5.81 -11.76
N PHE A 75 -2.43 7.14 -11.68
CA PHE A 75 -1.24 8.00 -11.57
C PHE A 75 -0.54 7.82 -10.22
N GLY A 76 -1.32 7.76 -9.13
CA GLY A 76 -0.81 7.48 -7.80
C GLY A 76 -0.09 6.14 -7.72
N THR A 77 -0.69 5.09 -8.31
CA THR A 77 -0.07 3.76 -8.44
C THR A 77 1.27 3.84 -9.17
N ALA A 78 1.33 4.52 -10.31
CA ALA A 78 2.55 4.63 -11.09
C ALA A 78 3.69 5.26 -10.28
N LEU A 79 3.44 6.36 -9.57
CA LEU A 79 4.43 7.02 -8.71
C LEU A 79 4.83 6.14 -7.51
N PHE A 80 3.83 5.59 -6.83
CA PHE A 80 4.02 4.84 -5.59
C PHE A 80 4.79 3.53 -5.83
N VAL A 81 4.34 2.71 -6.78
CA VAL A 81 4.91 1.39 -7.03
C VAL A 81 6.29 1.50 -7.67
N SER A 82 6.48 2.44 -8.61
CA SER A 82 7.80 2.68 -9.22
C SER A 82 8.84 3.12 -8.19
N SER A 83 8.46 4.04 -7.30
CA SER A 83 9.38 4.53 -6.25
C SER A 83 9.75 3.44 -5.24
N ILE A 84 8.80 2.54 -4.89
CA ILE A 84 9.10 1.36 -4.06
C ILE A 84 10.06 0.42 -4.79
N GLY A 85 9.78 0.12 -6.06
CA GLY A 85 10.64 -0.76 -6.87
C GLY A 85 12.09 -0.25 -6.91
N ILE A 86 12.29 1.03 -7.26
CA ILE A 86 13.61 1.66 -7.32
C ILE A 86 14.32 1.63 -5.95
N SER A 87 13.60 2.01 -4.89
CA SER A 87 14.14 2.00 -3.52
C SER A 87 14.54 0.59 -3.10
N THR A 88 13.70 -0.40 -3.34
CA THR A 88 13.95 -1.81 -3.02
C THR A 88 15.18 -2.34 -3.79
N GLY A 89 15.25 -2.10 -5.10
CA GLY A 89 16.39 -2.53 -5.92
C GLY A 89 17.71 -1.90 -5.50
N SER A 90 17.67 -0.66 -5.00
CA SER A 90 18.87 0.02 -4.51
C SER A 90 19.34 -0.46 -3.14
N THR A 91 18.47 -1.03 -2.31
CA THR A 91 18.78 -1.48 -0.95
C THR A 91 19.05 -2.97 -0.84
N LEU A 92 18.30 -3.81 -1.54
CA LEU A 92 18.44 -5.26 -1.49
C LEU A 92 19.83 -5.74 -1.94
N ASP A 93 20.37 -6.71 -1.20
CA ASP A 93 21.61 -7.39 -1.53
C ASP A 93 21.41 -8.91 -1.45
N PHE A 94 21.18 -9.53 -2.62
CA PHE A 94 20.99 -10.97 -2.75
C PHE A 94 22.24 -11.80 -2.37
N ARG A 95 23.36 -11.16 -2.04
CA ARG A 95 24.56 -11.86 -1.54
C ARG A 95 24.56 -12.03 -0.02
N LYS A 96 23.72 -11.26 0.68
CA LYS A 96 23.62 -11.33 2.14
C LYS A 96 22.66 -12.44 2.55
N THR A 97 23.16 -13.43 3.26
CA THR A 97 22.38 -14.56 3.77
C THR A 97 21.18 -14.11 4.60
N ASN A 98 21.32 -13.04 5.38
CA ASN A 98 20.23 -12.50 6.21
C ASN A 98 19.09 -11.91 5.37
N ASP A 99 19.41 -11.24 4.25
CA ASP A 99 18.40 -10.68 3.36
C ASP A 99 17.62 -11.81 2.67
N ILE A 100 18.30 -12.89 2.26
CA ILE A 100 17.66 -14.09 1.69
C ILE A 100 16.75 -14.79 2.71
N LYS A 101 17.21 -14.95 3.96
CA LYS A 101 16.40 -15.54 5.04
C LYS A 101 15.15 -14.70 5.31
N ALA A 102 15.29 -13.37 5.36
CA ALA A 102 14.16 -12.46 5.56
C ALA A 102 13.15 -12.55 4.41
N MET A 103 13.62 -12.61 3.16
CA MET A 103 12.77 -12.80 1.98
C MET A 103 12.01 -14.13 2.04
N PHE A 104 12.67 -15.22 2.44
CA PHE A 104 12.03 -16.53 2.60
C PHE A 104 10.91 -16.50 3.64
N ILE A 105 11.18 -15.93 4.83
CA ILE A 105 10.18 -15.81 5.90
C ILE A 105 9.01 -14.94 5.42
N GLY A 106 9.28 -13.81 4.78
CA GLY A 106 8.24 -12.92 4.24
C GLY A 106 7.38 -13.63 3.19
N SER A 107 7.98 -14.38 2.26
CA SER A 107 7.26 -15.16 1.25
C SER A 107 6.35 -16.20 1.89
N LEU A 108 6.82 -16.89 2.92
CA LEU A 108 6.03 -17.88 3.64
C LEU A 108 4.85 -17.25 4.38
N MET A 109 5.03 -16.07 4.96
CA MET A 109 3.92 -15.32 5.58
C MET A 109 2.85 -14.95 4.56
N VAL A 110 3.24 -14.49 3.37
CA VAL A 110 2.31 -14.18 2.27
C VAL A 110 1.56 -15.44 1.83
N ILE A 111 2.25 -16.56 1.61
CA ILE A 111 1.64 -17.84 1.24
C ILE A 111 0.63 -18.30 2.30
N THR A 112 0.99 -18.17 3.58
CA THR A 112 0.11 -18.56 4.69
C THR A 112 -1.16 -17.71 4.72
N SER A 113 -1.04 -16.38 4.54
CA SER A 113 -2.19 -15.48 4.43
C SER A 113 -3.08 -15.86 3.24
N PHE A 114 -2.48 -16.18 2.10
CA PHE A 114 -3.19 -16.59 0.90
C PHE A 114 -3.97 -17.89 1.12
N VAL A 115 -3.35 -18.88 1.77
CA VAL A 115 -4.03 -20.12 2.16
C VAL A 115 -5.20 -19.84 3.11
N THR A 116 -5.00 -18.96 4.10
CA THR A 116 -6.07 -18.56 5.02
C THR A 116 -7.24 -17.91 4.26
N MET A 117 -6.95 -17.01 3.30
CA MET A 117 -7.96 -16.42 2.42
C MET A 117 -8.73 -17.49 1.64
N HIS A 118 -8.04 -18.49 1.08
CA HIS A 118 -8.67 -19.58 0.33
C HIS A 118 -9.59 -20.42 1.21
N ILE A 119 -9.18 -20.73 2.43
CA ILE A 119 -10.03 -21.46 3.39
C ILE A 119 -11.31 -20.66 3.66
N ILE A 120 -11.20 -19.36 3.88
CA ILE A 120 -12.37 -18.48 4.12
C ILE A 120 -13.28 -18.46 2.88
N TYR A 121 -12.72 -18.34 1.68
CA TYR A 121 -13.48 -18.35 0.43
C TYR A 121 -14.34 -19.59 0.25
N TYR A 122 -13.83 -20.78 0.64
CA TYR A 122 -14.57 -22.02 0.55
C TYR A 122 -15.53 -22.27 1.74
N THR A 123 -15.38 -21.53 2.84
CA THR A 123 -16.23 -21.69 4.04
C THR A 123 -17.35 -20.67 4.12
N ASP A 124 -17.24 -19.52 3.47
CA ASP A 124 -18.26 -18.47 3.45
C ASP A 124 -18.64 -18.09 2.01
N GLU A 125 -19.69 -18.72 1.51
CA GLU A 125 -20.22 -18.52 0.16
C GLU A 125 -20.71 -17.09 -0.13
N ASN A 126 -20.94 -16.28 0.92
CA ASN A 126 -21.39 -14.89 0.77
C ASN A 126 -20.24 -13.91 0.51
N MET A 127 -18.98 -14.36 0.59
CA MET A 127 -17.82 -13.51 0.38
C MET A 127 -17.38 -13.52 -1.08
N THR A 128 -17.34 -12.34 -1.70
CA THR A 128 -16.79 -12.19 -3.05
C THR A 128 -15.25 -12.27 -3.00
N ILE A 129 -14.68 -12.79 -4.09
CA ILE A 129 -13.22 -12.86 -4.23
C ILE A 129 -12.59 -11.46 -4.16
N SER A 130 -13.28 -10.43 -4.66
CA SER A 130 -12.82 -9.04 -4.62
C SER A 130 -12.65 -8.52 -3.19
N LYS A 131 -13.67 -8.74 -2.33
CA LYS A 131 -13.61 -8.37 -0.90
C LYS A 131 -12.49 -9.11 -0.18
N LEU A 132 -12.35 -10.42 -0.42
CA LEU A 132 -11.32 -11.25 0.23
C LEU A 132 -9.90 -10.88 -0.21
N VAL A 133 -9.68 -10.60 -1.50
CA VAL A 133 -8.37 -10.14 -2.00
C VAL A 133 -8.01 -8.78 -1.39
N GLY A 134 -8.96 -7.86 -1.31
CA GLY A 134 -8.76 -6.58 -0.62
C GLY A 134 -8.44 -6.76 0.85
N THR A 135 -9.19 -7.62 1.54
CA THR A 135 -8.97 -7.98 2.96
C THR A 135 -7.58 -8.57 3.17
N LEU A 136 -7.12 -9.47 2.29
CA LEU A 136 -5.78 -10.03 2.30
C LEU A 136 -4.70 -8.95 2.16
N CYS A 137 -4.87 -8.07 1.18
CA CYS A 137 -3.94 -6.96 0.95
C CYS A 137 -3.87 -6.00 2.13
N GLY A 138 -5.01 -5.72 2.78
CA GLY A 138 -5.09 -4.90 3.99
C GLY A 138 -4.43 -5.57 5.20
N ALA A 139 -4.72 -6.85 5.42
CA ALA A 139 -4.15 -7.66 6.49
C ALA A 139 -2.60 -7.73 6.42
N LEU A 140 -2.07 -7.85 5.21
CA LEU A 140 -0.63 -7.85 4.92
C LEU A 140 -0.03 -6.45 4.76
N THR A 141 -0.84 -5.39 4.88
CA THR A 141 -0.43 -3.99 4.65
C THR A 141 0.26 -3.78 3.29
N THR A 142 -0.13 -4.56 2.27
CA THR A 142 0.47 -4.52 0.94
C THR A 142 -0.34 -3.67 -0.03
N THR A 143 -0.09 -2.37 -0.05
CA THR A 143 -0.71 -1.44 -1.01
C THR A 143 -0.35 -1.77 -2.48
N PRO A 144 0.90 -2.18 -2.82
CA PRO A 144 1.21 -2.64 -4.17
C PRO A 144 0.40 -3.87 -4.58
N GLY A 145 0.11 -4.77 -3.63
CA GLY A 145 -0.74 -5.94 -3.85
C GLY A 145 -2.17 -5.54 -4.22
N LEU A 146 -2.78 -4.61 -3.46
CA LEU A 146 -4.10 -4.08 -3.78
C LEU A 146 -4.10 -3.42 -5.17
N SER A 147 -3.12 -2.57 -5.44
CA SER A 147 -3.00 -1.88 -6.72
C SER A 147 -2.95 -2.85 -7.90
N THR A 148 -2.15 -3.92 -7.77
CA THR A 148 -2.09 -4.99 -8.79
C THR A 148 -3.42 -5.73 -8.90
N ALA A 149 -4.04 -6.07 -7.77
CA ALA A 149 -5.31 -6.77 -7.76
C ALA A 149 -6.42 -6.00 -8.49
N CYS A 150 -6.51 -4.68 -8.27
CA CYS A 150 -7.50 -3.80 -8.92
C CYS A 150 -7.31 -3.69 -10.46
N GLU A 151 -6.19 -4.13 -11.02
CA GLU A 151 -5.96 -4.16 -12.47
C GLU A 151 -6.59 -5.39 -13.15
N PHE A 152 -6.90 -6.44 -12.40
CA PHE A 152 -7.50 -7.66 -12.95
C PHE A 152 -8.99 -7.47 -13.23
N LYS A 153 -9.44 -7.90 -14.42
CA LYS A 153 -10.83 -7.75 -14.88
C LYS A 153 -11.88 -8.41 -13.98
N ASN A 154 -11.48 -9.46 -13.26
CA ASN A 154 -12.37 -10.24 -12.40
C ASN A 154 -12.43 -9.69 -10.96
N ILE A 155 -11.72 -8.60 -10.68
CA ILE A 155 -11.71 -7.95 -9.37
C ILE A 155 -12.45 -6.62 -9.47
N ILE A 156 -13.45 -6.45 -8.62
CA ILE A 156 -14.18 -5.19 -8.46
C ILE A 156 -13.34 -4.31 -7.52
N ALA A 157 -12.75 -3.24 -8.07
CA ALA A 157 -11.77 -2.41 -7.37
C ALA A 157 -12.34 -1.76 -6.11
N GLU A 158 -13.60 -1.37 -6.14
CA GLU A 158 -14.30 -0.75 -5.02
C GLU A 158 -14.48 -1.71 -3.86
N GLU A 159 -14.90 -2.96 -4.13
CA GLU A 159 -15.00 -4.02 -3.11
C GLU A 159 -13.64 -4.38 -2.52
N ALA A 160 -12.61 -4.50 -3.36
CA ALA A 160 -11.26 -4.79 -2.90
C ALA A 160 -10.72 -3.64 -2.03
N THR A 161 -11.00 -2.39 -2.39
CA THR A 161 -10.60 -1.23 -1.61
C THR A 161 -11.33 -1.15 -0.27
N LEU A 162 -12.61 -1.51 -0.23
CA LEU A 162 -13.39 -1.64 1.02
C LEU A 162 -12.76 -2.69 1.94
N GLY A 163 -12.52 -3.91 1.43
CA GLY A 163 -11.87 -4.98 2.18
C GLY A 163 -10.52 -4.56 2.73
N TYR A 164 -9.72 -3.88 1.92
CA TYR A 164 -8.44 -3.31 2.32
C TYR A 164 -8.58 -2.27 3.44
N GLY A 165 -9.46 -1.29 3.28
CA GLY A 165 -9.69 -0.23 4.27
C GLY A 165 -10.14 -0.75 5.62
N CYS A 166 -11.03 -1.75 5.65
CA CYS A 166 -11.52 -2.38 6.87
C CYS A 166 -10.42 -3.11 7.66
N THR A 167 -9.38 -3.62 6.99
CA THR A 167 -8.40 -4.53 7.59
C THR A 167 -7.01 -3.93 7.75
N TYR A 168 -6.69 -2.92 6.94
CA TYR A 168 -5.36 -2.28 6.93
C TYR A 168 -4.94 -1.75 8.30
N LEU A 169 -5.84 -1.05 8.99
CA LEU A 169 -5.55 -0.48 10.30
C LEU A 169 -5.17 -1.56 11.31
N PHE A 170 -5.96 -2.65 11.34
CA PHE A 170 -5.67 -3.80 12.22
C PHE A 170 -4.33 -4.45 11.83
N GLY A 171 -4.09 -4.67 10.54
CA GLY A 171 -2.85 -5.23 10.03
C GLY A 171 -1.63 -4.38 10.41
N ALA A 172 -1.71 -3.06 10.26
CA ALA A 172 -0.65 -2.14 10.61
C ALA A 172 -0.34 -2.15 12.12
N ILE A 173 -1.37 -2.12 12.97
CA ILE A 173 -1.20 -2.19 14.44
C ILE A 173 -0.59 -3.53 14.84
N ALA A 174 -1.12 -4.65 14.34
CA ALA A 174 -0.64 -5.98 14.67
C ALA A 174 0.82 -6.19 14.24
N THR A 175 1.18 -5.74 13.06
CA THR A 175 2.57 -5.81 12.56
C THR A 175 3.51 -4.94 13.41
N MET A 176 3.10 -3.72 13.78
CA MET A 176 3.90 -2.84 14.64
C MET A 176 4.11 -3.47 16.02
N LEU A 177 3.05 -4.03 16.64
CA LEU A 177 3.16 -4.72 17.93
C LEU A 177 4.07 -5.94 17.83
N PHE A 178 3.95 -6.72 16.76
CA PHE A 178 4.82 -7.87 16.52
C PHE A 178 6.30 -7.45 16.45
N VAL A 179 6.62 -6.43 15.64
CA VAL A 179 7.98 -5.91 15.52
C VAL A 179 8.48 -5.43 16.89
N GLN A 180 7.68 -4.68 17.66
CA GLN A 180 8.07 -4.23 19.00
C GLN A 180 8.34 -5.38 19.96
N ILE A 181 7.55 -6.46 19.92
CA ILE A 181 7.75 -7.64 20.77
C ILE A 181 9.05 -8.36 20.39
N VAL A 182 9.29 -8.52 19.09
CA VAL A 182 10.49 -9.22 18.58
C VAL A 182 11.76 -8.41 18.81
N THR A 183 11.70 -7.07 18.63
CA THR A 183 12.87 -6.18 18.75
C THR A 183 13.14 -5.70 20.17
N ARG A 184 12.26 -5.98 21.13
CA ARG A 184 12.42 -5.59 22.55
C ARG A 184 13.75 -6.08 23.18
N LYS A 185 14.44 -7.00 22.51
CA LYS A 185 15.77 -7.52 22.89
C LYS A 185 16.95 -6.88 22.12
N SER A 186 16.69 -5.91 21.24
CA SER A 186 17.72 -5.29 20.41
C SER A 186 17.58 -3.76 20.46
N ASP A 187 18.32 -3.14 21.38
CA ASP A 187 18.28 -1.67 21.64
C ASP A 187 18.86 -0.80 20.50
N GLY A 188 19.23 -1.38 19.36
CA GLY A 188 19.93 -0.68 18.28
C GLY A 188 19.06 -0.12 17.14
N PHE A 189 17.80 -0.57 16.95
CA PHE A 189 17.05 -0.32 15.72
C PHE A 189 16.29 1.01 15.66
N ILE A 190 16.06 1.68 16.79
CA ILE A 190 15.23 2.88 16.89
C ILE A 190 16.02 4.17 16.54
N LYS A 191 17.36 4.12 16.58
CA LYS A 191 18.19 5.31 16.34
C LYS A 191 18.30 5.71 14.87
N GLU A 192 18.25 4.74 13.96
CA GLU A 192 18.46 4.98 12.52
C GLU A 192 17.27 5.65 11.82
N GLN A 193 16.05 5.48 12.33
CA GLN A 193 14.85 6.04 11.70
C GLN A 193 14.63 7.53 11.98
N ASN A 194 15.19 8.07 13.08
CA ASN A 194 15.04 9.49 13.46
C ASN A 194 16.07 10.42 12.81
N GLU A 195 17.18 9.91 12.30
CA GLU A 195 18.21 10.72 11.59
C GLU A 195 17.82 11.01 10.14
N ILE A 196 16.91 10.21 9.55
CA ILE A 196 16.45 10.37 8.16
C ILE A 196 15.47 11.56 8.00
N ILE A 197 14.83 12.00 9.09
CA ILE A 197 13.78 13.04 9.05
C ILE A 197 14.35 14.48 9.12
N SER A 198 15.59 14.66 9.50
CA SER A 198 16.16 16.00 9.75
C SER A 198 16.97 16.61 8.59
N GLY A 199 17.12 15.93 7.48
CA GLY A 199 17.94 16.35 6.32
C GLY A 199 17.15 16.93 5.16
N ILE A 200 16.78 18.19 5.28
CA ILE A 200 16.82 19.23 4.22
C ILE A 200 16.05 19.01 2.92
N VAL A 201 15.03 19.85 2.77
CA VAL A 201 14.51 20.39 1.51
C VAL A 201 15.66 20.94 0.65
N ASN A 202 16.20 20.14 -0.24
CA ASN A 202 17.08 20.64 -1.31
C ASN A 202 16.87 19.88 -2.61
N LYS A 203 16.36 20.64 -3.59
CA LYS A 203 16.29 20.36 -5.02
C LYS A 203 15.58 19.04 -5.38
N ALA A 204 14.28 19.14 -5.69
CA ALA A 204 13.63 18.13 -6.52
C ALA A 204 14.51 17.92 -7.76
N SER A 205 15.23 16.81 -7.80
CA SER A 205 16.12 16.53 -8.90
C SER A 205 15.31 15.97 -10.07
N LEU A 206 15.47 16.56 -11.24
CA LEU A 206 14.92 16.06 -12.49
C LEU A 206 15.27 14.58 -12.71
N GLY A 207 16.37 14.12 -12.11
CA GLY A 207 16.85 12.73 -12.17
C GLY A 207 15.86 11.72 -11.56
N GLY A 208 15.22 12.02 -10.44
CA GLY A 208 14.20 11.14 -9.83
C GLY A 208 12.97 10.99 -10.70
N MET A 209 12.49 12.08 -11.30
CA MET A 209 11.34 12.04 -12.23
C MET A 209 11.66 11.21 -13.49
N ILE A 210 12.85 11.35 -14.05
CA ILE A 210 13.30 10.55 -15.21
C ILE A 210 13.34 9.06 -14.83
N GLN A 211 13.87 8.72 -13.66
CA GLN A 211 13.93 7.33 -13.19
C GLN A 211 12.52 6.71 -13.05
N ILE A 212 11.58 7.45 -12.47
CA ILE A 212 10.18 7.02 -12.38
C ILE A 212 9.58 6.89 -13.78
N GLY A 213 9.77 7.87 -14.66
CA GLY A 213 9.24 7.83 -16.03
C GLY A 213 9.72 6.60 -16.80
N ILE A 214 11.02 6.31 -16.75
CA ILE A 214 11.60 5.11 -17.38
C ILE A 214 11.02 3.84 -16.73
N THR A 215 10.89 3.82 -15.40
CA THR A 215 10.31 2.68 -14.67
C THR A 215 8.87 2.43 -15.07
N VAL A 216 8.06 3.47 -15.22
CA VAL A 216 6.65 3.36 -15.66
C VAL A 216 6.57 2.81 -17.09
N ILE A 217 7.37 3.32 -18.02
CA ILE A 217 7.36 2.87 -19.41
C ILE A 217 7.79 1.40 -19.49
N LEU A 218 8.92 1.05 -18.92
CA LEU A 218 9.44 -0.34 -18.94
C LEU A 218 8.51 -1.27 -18.15
N GLY A 219 7.96 -0.79 -17.03
CA GLY A 219 7.06 -1.57 -16.21
C GLY A 219 5.76 -1.91 -16.93
N ARG A 220 5.18 -0.97 -17.69
CA ARG A 220 3.99 -1.26 -18.50
C ARG A 220 4.30 -2.27 -19.61
N LEU A 221 5.46 -2.18 -20.25
CA LEU A 221 5.90 -3.15 -21.25
C LEU A 221 6.08 -4.54 -20.62
N MET A 222 6.72 -4.64 -19.46
CA MET A 222 6.90 -5.91 -18.75
C MET A 222 5.57 -6.47 -18.22
N GLY A 223 4.69 -5.60 -17.71
CA GLY A 223 3.40 -5.98 -17.17
C GLY A 223 2.41 -6.49 -18.22
N SER A 224 2.55 -6.07 -19.48
CA SER A 224 1.71 -6.52 -20.59
C SER A 224 2.13 -7.88 -21.18
N ILE A 225 3.27 -8.43 -20.75
CA ILE A 225 3.72 -9.75 -21.21
C ILE A 225 2.87 -10.82 -20.52
N GLU A 226 2.12 -11.59 -21.31
CA GLU A 226 1.35 -12.73 -20.84
C GLU A 226 2.14 -14.03 -21.09
N ILE A 227 2.40 -14.78 -20.02
CA ILE A 227 3.04 -16.10 -20.08
C ILE A 227 2.09 -17.12 -19.45
N LEU A 228 1.63 -18.10 -20.20
CA LEU A 228 0.71 -19.16 -19.73
C LEU A 228 -0.58 -18.62 -19.06
N ASN A 229 -1.20 -17.59 -19.65
CA ASN A 229 -2.36 -16.87 -19.11
C ASN A 229 -2.10 -16.10 -17.79
N PHE A 230 -0.84 -15.90 -17.42
CA PHE A 230 -0.44 -15.10 -16.28
C PHE A 230 0.28 -13.84 -16.77
N SER A 231 -0.18 -12.68 -16.31
CA SER A 231 0.51 -11.39 -16.48
C SER A 231 0.81 -10.76 -15.13
N LEU A 232 1.89 -10.01 -15.06
CA LEU A 232 2.24 -9.27 -13.84
C LEU A 232 1.32 -8.06 -13.61
N GLY A 233 0.55 -7.67 -14.62
CA GLY A 233 -0.18 -6.40 -14.63
C GLY A 233 0.76 -5.18 -14.64
N ASN A 234 0.18 -3.99 -14.81
CA ASN A 234 1.00 -2.77 -14.90
C ASN A 234 1.77 -2.50 -13.60
N SER A 235 1.13 -2.67 -12.43
CA SER A 235 1.75 -2.41 -11.13
C SER A 235 2.87 -3.41 -10.82
N GLY A 236 2.64 -4.71 -11.06
CA GLY A 236 3.66 -5.73 -10.90
C GLY A 236 4.85 -5.48 -11.84
N GLY A 237 4.59 -5.16 -13.10
CA GLY A 237 5.62 -4.79 -14.07
C GLY A 237 6.43 -3.58 -13.63
N MET A 238 5.78 -2.51 -13.13
CA MET A 238 6.47 -1.32 -12.61
C MET A 238 7.32 -1.64 -11.37
N LEU A 239 6.86 -2.53 -10.49
CA LEU A 239 7.65 -2.97 -9.34
C LEU A 239 8.94 -3.68 -9.79
N PHE A 240 8.82 -4.65 -10.70
CA PHE A 240 9.98 -5.38 -11.23
C PHE A 240 10.94 -4.48 -12.01
N ALA A 241 10.44 -3.65 -12.91
CA ALA A 241 11.26 -2.68 -13.62
C ALA A 241 12.00 -1.74 -12.65
N GLY A 242 11.31 -1.29 -11.61
CA GLY A 242 11.90 -0.45 -10.57
C GLY A 242 13.03 -1.16 -9.82
N ILE A 243 12.85 -2.44 -9.45
CA ILE A 243 13.91 -3.23 -8.80
C ILE A 243 15.14 -3.36 -9.71
N ILE A 244 14.93 -3.61 -10.99
CA ILE A 244 16.04 -3.69 -11.96
C ILE A 244 16.78 -2.35 -12.08
N ILE A 245 16.03 -1.26 -12.27
CA ILE A 245 16.59 0.09 -12.39
C ILE A 245 17.31 0.49 -11.10
N GLY A 246 16.71 0.26 -9.93
CA GLY A 246 17.32 0.53 -8.63
C GLY A 246 18.63 -0.24 -8.43
N SER A 247 18.68 -1.51 -8.85
CA SER A 247 19.89 -2.34 -8.79
C SER A 247 20.99 -1.83 -9.73
N ILE A 248 20.64 -1.38 -10.94
CA ILE A 248 21.58 -0.77 -11.90
C ILE A 248 22.14 0.54 -11.31
N ILE A 249 21.27 1.38 -10.77
CA ILE A 249 21.64 2.65 -10.16
C ILE A 249 22.61 2.42 -8.98
N LYS A 250 22.34 1.42 -8.11
CA LYS A 250 23.22 1.04 -7.01
C LYS A 250 24.64 0.71 -7.50
N LYS A 251 24.73 0.04 -8.65
CA LYS A 251 26.02 -0.42 -9.20
C LYS A 251 26.85 0.70 -9.82
N TYR A 252 26.21 1.63 -10.52
CA TYR A 252 26.91 2.60 -11.38
C TYR A 252 26.97 4.04 -10.85
N LEU A 253 26.15 4.38 -9.87
CA LEU A 253 26.05 5.74 -9.36
C LEU A 253 26.29 5.77 -7.84
N ALA A 254 27.42 6.30 -7.42
CA ALA A 254 27.95 6.23 -6.05
C ALA A 254 27.19 7.07 -5.01
N ASP A 255 26.40 8.07 -5.42
CA ASP A 255 25.74 9.00 -4.50
C ASP A 255 24.35 8.47 -4.06
N LYS A 256 24.34 7.77 -2.91
CA LYS A 256 23.17 7.05 -2.39
C LYS A 256 22.16 7.92 -1.63
N SER A 257 22.60 9.02 -1.01
CA SER A 257 21.75 9.77 -0.05
C SER A 257 20.65 10.59 -0.73
N MET A 258 20.97 11.26 -1.83
CA MET A 258 20.01 12.11 -2.56
C MET A 258 18.81 11.36 -3.15
N ARG A 259 18.95 10.07 -3.42
CA ARG A 259 17.95 9.27 -4.16
C ARG A 259 16.89 8.66 -3.28
N THR A 260 17.22 8.35 -2.05
CA THR A 260 16.27 7.74 -1.10
C THR A 260 15.20 8.75 -0.71
N GLU A 261 15.59 10.02 -0.52
CA GLU A 261 14.66 11.09 -0.14
C GLU A 261 13.68 11.43 -1.25
N GLU A 262 14.17 11.56 -2.49
CA GLU A 262 13.30 11.81 -3.67
C GLU A 262 12.28 10.68 -3.86
N MET A 263 12.74 9.43 -3.81
CA MET A 263 11.85 8.28 -3.95
C MET A 263 10.82 8.23 -2.81
N THR A 264 11.18 8.66 -1.60
CA THR A 264 10.26 8.76 -0.46
C THR A 264 9.17 9.80 -0.70
N GLN A 265 9.50 10.95 -1.30
CA GLN A 265 8.52 11.98 -1.64
C GLN A 265 7.55 11.51 -2.73
N PHE A 266 8.05 10.90 -3.81
CA PHE A 266 7.21 10.33 -4.87
C PHE A 266 6.34 9.19 -4.36
N ARG A 267 6.89 8.34 -3.48
CA ARG A 267 6.14 7.29 -2.80
C ARG A 267 5.00 7.88 -1.98
N GLY A 268 5.25 8.92 -1.18
CA GLY A 268 4.24 9.57 -0.35
C GLY A 268 3.13 10.19 -1.19
N LEU A 269 3.48 10.98 -2.19
CA LEU A 269 2.52 11.60 -3.11
C LEU A 269 1.70 10.54 -3.86
N GLY A 270 2.37 9.54 -4.42
CA GLY A 270 1.71 8.46 -5.13
C GLY A 270 0.73 7.69 -4.25
N LEU A 271 1.13 7.36 -3.01
CA LEU A 271 0.29 6.65 -2.04
C LEU A 271 -0.97 7.45 -1.69
N VAL A 272 -0.82 8.75 -1.45
CA VAL A 272 -1.94 9.65 -1.11
C VAL A 272 -2.94 9.73 -2.27
N LEU A 273 -2.47 9.93 -3.50
CA LEU A 273 -3.32 9.96 -4.69
C LEU A 273 -4.01 8.61 -4.93
N PHE A 274 -3.30 7.50 -4.72
CA PHE A 274 -3.86 6.16 -4.78
C PHE A 274 -4.98 5.97 -3.75
N PHE A 275 -4.77 6.40 -2.50
CA PHE A 275 -5.77 6.28 -1.44
C PHE A 275 -7.02 7.11 -1.72
N VAL A 276 -6.87 8.34 -2.22
CA VAL A 276 -8.02 9.16 -2.59
C VAL A 276 -8.75 8.57 -3.79
N GLY A 277 -7.98 8.16 -4.81
CA GLY A 277 -8.52 7.62 -6.07
C GLY A 277 -9.33 6.33 -5.91
N ASN A 278 -9.03 5.53 -4.88
CA ASN A 278 -9.77 4.30 -4.59
C ASN A 278 -10.70 4.46 -3.38
N GLY A 279 -10.33 5.26 -2.39
CA GLY A 279 -11.09 5.43 -1.15
C GLY A 279 -12.43 6.14 -1.35
N ILE A 280 -12.48 7.20 -2.15
CA ILE A 280 -13.74 7.91 -2.42
C ILE A 280 -14.75 6.99 -3.13
N PRO A 281 -14.42 6.28 -4.25
CA PRO A 281 -15.35 5.33 -4.86
C PRO A 281 -15.78 4.19 -3.93
N ALA A 282 -14.84 3.67 -3.12
CA ALA A 282 -15.17 2.64 -2.12
C ALA A 282 -16.16 3.15 -1.06
N GLY A 283 -15.99 4.41 -0.61
CA GLY A 283 -16.91 5.04 0.32
C GLY A 283 -18.31 5.24 -0.24
N MET A 284 -18.43 5.58 -1.52
CA MET A 284 -19.72 5.69 -2.22
C MET A 284 -20.49 4.36 -2.23
N GLN A 285 -19.81 3.23 -2.15
CA GLN A 285 -20.41 1.89 -2.16
C GLN A 285 -20.51 1.26 -0.78
N ILE A 286 -20.18 1.97 0.31
CA ILE A 286 -20.04 1.36 1.64
C ILE A 286 -21.36 0.78 2.17
N PHE A 287 -22.51 1.39 1.84
CA PHE A 287 -23.81 0.91 2.29
C PHE A 287 -24.19 -0.44 1.71
N ASP A 288 -23.78 -0.70 0.46
CA ASP A 288 -24.11 -1.93 -0.25
C ASP A 288 -23.03 -3.01 -0.07
N GLY A 289 -21.81 -2.61 0.32
CA GLY A 289 -20.64 -3.47 0.30
C GLY A 289 -20.04 -3.86 1.65
N PHE A 290 -20.33 -3.12 2.73
CA PHE A 290 -19.70 -3.37 4.02
C PHE A 290 -20.25 -4.63 4.71
N ASP A 291 -19.34 -5.52 5.07
CA ASP A 291 -19.62 -6.70 5.89
C ASP A 291 -18.68 -6.71 7.11
N SER A 292 -19.25 -6.76 8.31
CA SER A 292 -18.47 -6.81 9.56
C SER A 292 -17.53 -8.02 9.66
N LYS A 293 -17.83 -9.11 8.95
CA LYS A 293 -16.97 -10.29 8.85
C LYS A 293 -15.60 -9.96 8.25
N LEU A 294 -15.48 -8.91 7.39
CA LEU A 294 -14.22 -8.49 6.80
C LEU A 294 -13.17 -8.17 7.87
N ILE A 295 -13.59 -7.57 9.00
CA ILE A 295 -12.69 -7.25 10.12
C ILE A 295 -12.17 -8.55 10.75
N LEU A 296 -13.06 -9.53 10.98
CA LEU A 296 -12.67 -10.84 11.54
C LEU A 296 -11.72 -11.59 10.60
N TYR A 297 -12.05 -11.64 9.32
CA TYR A 297 -11.22 -12.31 8.32
C TYR A 297 -9.86 -11.63 8.13
N GLY A 298 -9.82 -10.30 8.16
CA GLY A 298 -8.58 -9.55 8.17
C GLY A 298 -7.72 -9.83 9.40
N ALA A 299 -8.34 -9.94 10.58
CA ALA A 299 -7.64 -10.33 11.79
C ALA A 299 -7.02 -11.74 11.68
N LEU A 300 -7.76 -12.71 11.14
CA LEU A 300 -7.24 -14.05 10.89
C LEU A 300 -6.08 -14.04 9.88
N MET A 301 -6.25 -13.35 8.75
CA MET A 301 -5.22 -13.22 7.71
C MET A 301 -3.98 -12.45 8.17
N THR A 302 -4.05 -11.71 9.28
CA THR A 302 -2.92 -11.00 9.89
C THR A 302 -2.24 -11.86 10.96
N VAL A 303 -3.03 -12.40 11.91
CA VAL A 303 -2.49 -13.08 13.11
C VAL A 303 -1.87 -14.42 12.74
N VAL A 304 -2.49 -15.20 11.86
CA VAL A 304 -1.99 -16.53 11.49
C VAL A 304 -0.58 -16.45 10.85
N PRO A 305 -0.33 -15.60 9.83
CA PRO A 305 1.01 -15.47 9.27
C PRO A 305 2.04 -14.92 10.24
N ILE A 306 1.64 -13.95 11.09
CA ILE A 306 2.54 -13.39 12.12
C ILE A 306 2.97 -14.49 13.08
N PHE A 307 2.05 -15.33 13.53
CA PHE A 307 2.37 -16.44 14.43
C PHE A 307 3.32 -17.44 13.78
N ILE A 308 3.05 -17.84 12.53
CA ILE A 308 3.91 -18.75 11.78
C ILE A 308 5.30 -18.13 11.53
N GLY A 309 5.33 -16.85 11.12
CA GLY A 309 6.58 -16.12 10.95
C GLY A 309 7.41 -16.04 12.23
N ALA A 310 6.76 -15.81 13.38
CA ALA A 310 7.42 -15.79 14.69
C ALA A 310 8.01 -17.14 15.08
N VAL A 311 7.27 -18.23 14.85
CA VAL A 311 7.76 -19.60 15.13
C VAL A 311 8.97 -19.93 14.27
N ILE A 312 8.91 -19.63 12.99
CA ILE A 312 10.00 -19.89 12.05
C ILE A 312 11.21 -19.02 12.36
N TYR A 313 11.00 -17.73 12.62
CA TYR A 313 12.07 -16.84 13.07
C TYR A 313 12.79 -17.39 14.31
N LYS A 314 12.04 -17.89 15.29
CA LYS A 314 12.60 -18.49 16.49
C LYS A 314 13.39 -19.78 16.20
N LEU A 315 12.91 -20.61 15.29
CA LEU A 315 13.58 -21.86 14.92
C LEU A 315 14.87 -21.65 14.12
N PHE A 316 14.87 -20.67 13.18
CA PHE A 316 16.02 -20.43 12.31
C PHE A 316 17.10 -19.53 12.93
N LEU A 317 16.74 -18.54 13.77
CA LEU A 317 17.69 -17.57 14.35
C LEU A 317 18.28 -18.00 15.69
N ILE A 318 17.63 -18.88 16.44
CA ILE A 318 18.25 -19.45 17.67
C ILE A 318 19.42 -20.40 17.32
N ARG A 319 19.41 -20.97 16.12
CA ARG A 319 20.45 -21.88 15.63
C ARG A 319 21.76 -21.18 15.23
N ASP A 320 21.73 -19.89 14.96
CA ASP A 320 22.89 -19.09 14.50
C ASP A 320 23.55 -18.26 15.61
N ARG A 321 23.25 -18.50 16.89
CA ARG A 321 24.07 -17.93 17.98
C ARG A 321 25.38 -18.70 18.04
N PRO A 322 26.55 -18.05 17.84
CA PRO A 322 27.81 -18.70 18.17
C PRO A 322 27.73 -19.05 19.66
N GLN A 323 27.97 -20.32 19.98
CA GLN A 323 28.20 -20.74 21.35
C GLN A 323 29.48 -19.99 21.80
N VAL A 324 29.32 -19.02 22.67
CA VAL A 324 30.41 -18.40 23.43
C VAL A 324 30.72 -19.27 24.60
#